data_18d936d5eeb880ce9d506d1af627c71b
#
_entry.id   18d936d5eeb880ce9d506d1af627c71b
#
_cell.length_a   1.000
_cell.length_b   1.000
_cell.length_c   1.000
_cell.angle_alpha   90.00
_cell.angle_beta   90.00
_cell.angle_gamma   90.00
#
_symmetry.space_group_name_H-M   'P 1'
#
loop_
_entity.id
_entity.type
_entity.pdbx_description
1 polymer ?
#
loop_
_entity_poly.entity_id
_entity_poly.type
_entity_poly.pdbx_seq_one_letter_code
_entity_poly.pdbx_strand_id
1 'polypeptide(L)'
;MALVHVPPFESFYEEHRDAVLVELRRVLGRDRAEDAYQETFLKALRAYGSLRHADNLRAWVMTIARRVAVDQLRRREPSPPDPEPGTDARPAYAELGELADDLPRKERVSVVLRYGYDLSYAAIGAALGSSEDAARQATSSGVRRLRRRMQ
;
A
#
# COMPACT_ATOMS: atom_id res chain seq x y z
N MET A 1 30.62 4.90 20.64
CA MET A 1 29.29 5.28 20.20
C MET A 1 29.14 4.97 18.71
N ALA A 2 28.21 4.12 18.38
CA ALA A 2 28.02 3.75 16.99
C ALA A 2 27.41 4.93 16.22
N LEU A 3 28.13 5.40 15.24
CA LEU A 3 27.58 6.38 14.31
C LEU A 3 26.63 5.66 13.39
N VAL A 4 25.37 5.99 13.49
CA VAL A 4 24.39 5.41 12.59
C VAL A 4 24.54 6.07 11.23
N HIS A 5 24.89 5.27 10.26
CA HIS A 5 25.09 5.75 8.91
C HIS A 5 23.78 5.68 8.14
N VAL A 6 23.22 6.84 7.82
CA VAL A 6 22.08 6.93 6.92
C VAL A 6 22.65 7.04 5.51
N PRO A 7 22.33 6.14 4.58
CA PRO A 7 22.88 6.21 3.23
C PRO A 7 22.37 7.46 2.50
N PRO A 8 23.05 7.89 1.43
CA PRO A 8 22.54 8.99 0.61
C PRO A 8 21.14 8.68 0.10
N PHE A 9 20.33 9.71 -0.08
CA PHE A 9 18.94 9.54 -0.52
C PHE A 9 18.85 8.78 -1.84
N GLU A 10 19.76 9.02 -2.76
CA GLU A 10 19.78 8.31 -4.04
C GLU A 10 19.89 6.81 -3.88
N SER A 11 20.76 6.35 -2.99
CA SER A 11 20.93 4.92 -2.71
C SER A 11 19.68 4.32 -2.08
N PHE A 12 19.09 5.05 -1.13
CA PHE A 12 17.82 4.68 -0.50
C PHE A 12 16.71 4.56 -1.55
N TYR A 13 16.59 5.54 -2.42
CA TYR A 13 15.59 5.57 -3.48
C TYR A 13 15.73 4.37 -4.43
N GLU A 14 16.94 4.13 -4.91
CA GLU A 14 17.22 3.01 -5.83
C GLU A 14 16.86 1.66 -5.20
N GLU A 15 17.15 1.50 -3.93
CA GLU A 15 16.92 0.25 -3.23
C GLU A 15 15.44 -0.04 -3.01
N HIS A 16 14.62 0.99 -2.73
CA HIS A 16 13.25 0.79 -2.28
C HIS A 16 12.17 1.18 -3.29
N ARG A 17 12.55 1.81 -4.39
CA ARG A 17 11.57 2.36 -5.34
C ARG A 17 10.62 1.30 -5.92
N ASP A 18 11.15 0.16 -6.30
CA ASP A 18 10.33 -0.88 -6.94
C ASP A 18 9.32 -1.48 -5.97
N ALA A 19 9.74 -1.74 -4.74
CA ALA A 19 8.85 -2.27 -3.72
C ALA A 19 7.70 -1.31 -3.42
N VAL A 20 7.99 -0.02 -3.32
CA VAL A 20 6.98 1.02 -3.08
C VAL A 20 5.99 1.07 -4.24
N LEU A 21 6.49 1.09 -5.47
CA LEU A 21 5.63 1.19 -6.65
C LEU A 21 4.71 -0.03 -6.78
N VAL A 22 5.23 -1.23 -6.55
CA VAL A 22 4.44 -2.46 -6.59
C VAL A 22 3.29 -2.41 -5.58
N GLU A 23 3.57 -1.97 -4.36
CA GLU A 23 2.54 -1.88 -3.32
C GLU A 23 1.48 -0.84 -3.66
N LEU A 24 1.89 0.33 -4.13
CA LEU A 24 0.95 1.38 -4.50
C LEU A 24 0.04 0.95 -5.66
N ARG A 25 0.58 0.23 -6.63
CA ARG A 25 -0.21 -0.29 -7.75
C ARG A 25 -1.28 -1.27 -7.29
N ARG A 26 -0.98 -2.09 -6.30
CA ARG A 26 -1.94 -3.05 -5.76
C ARG A 26 -3.12 -2.38 -5.09
N VAL A 27 -2.87 -1.31 -4.37
CA VAL A 27 -3.93 -0.61 -3.63
C VAL A 27 -4.69 0.36 -4.53
N LEU A 28 -3.99 1.13 -5.33
CA LEU A 28 -4.57 2.28 -6.04
C LEU A 28 -4.85 2.02 -7.52
N GLY A 29 -4.26 0.97 -8.09
CA GLY A 29 -4.29 0.76 -9.52
C GLY A 29 -3.19 1.56 -10.21
N ARG A 30 -2.98 1.27 -11.50
CA ARG A 30 -1.83 1.78 -12.24
C ARG A 30 -1.80 3.31 -12.33
N ASP A 31 -2.93 3.92 -12.67
CA ASP A 31 -2.97 5.36 -12.93
C ASP A 31 -2.71 6.21 -11.70
N ARG A 32 -3.23 5.77 -10.56
CA ARG A 32 -3.07 6.51 -9.31
C ARG A 32 -1.76 6.21 -8.62
N ALA A 33 -1.17 5.06 -8.91
CA ALA A 33 0.06 4.64 -8.25
C ALA A 33 1.22 5.57 -8.55
N GLU A 34 1.32 6.10 -9.76
CA GLU A 34 2.41 7.00 -10.12
C GLU A 34 2.38 8.30 -9.33
N ASP A 35 1.21 8.92 -9.20
CA ASP A 35 1.07 10.13 -8.40
C ASP A 35 1.39 9.85 -6.93
N ALA A 36 0.91 8.75 -6.42
CA ALA A 36 1.19 8.34 -5.04
C ALA A 36 2.68 8.03 -4.83
N TYR A 37 3.31 7.41 -5.81
CA TYR A 37 4.73 7.13 -5.79
C TYR A 37 5.55 8.42 -5.70
N GLN A 38 5.25 9.40 -6.55
CA GLN A 38 5.92 10.69 -6.52
C GLN A 38 5.70 11.40 -5.19
N GLU A 39 4.47 11.43 -4.69
CA GLU A 39 4.17 12.05 -3.40
C GLU A 39 4.90 11.36 -2.26
N THR A 40 4.97 10.03 -2.28
CA THR A 40 5.68 9.25 -1.27
C THR A 40 7.15 9.65 -1.21
N PHE A 41 7.82 9.70 -2.35
CA PHE A 41 9.24 10.01 -2.36
C PHE A 41 9.55 11.49 -2.15
N LEU A 42 8.63 12.39 -2.49
CA LEU A 42 8.76 13.80 -2.11
C LEU A 42 8.68 13.97 -0.59
N LYS A 43 7.75 13.29 0.05
CA LYS A 43 7.65 13.30 1.51
C LYS A 43 8.87 12.65 2.16
N ALA A 44 9.33 11.55 1.58
CA ALA A 44 10.52 10.88 2.05
C ALA A 44 11.75 11.81 1.95
N LEU A 45 11.90 12.49 0.83
CA LEU A 45 13.01 13.42 0.63
C LEU A 45 13.00 14.55 1.68
N ARG A 46 11.84 15.12 1.94
CA ARG A 46 11.70 16.19 2.93
C ARG A 46 12.04 15.73 4.34
N ALA A 47 11.68 14.50 4.68
CA ALA A 47 11.92 13.97 6.02
C ALA A 47 13.28 13.29 6.16
N TYR A 48 13.94 12.99 5.05
CA TYR A 48 15.17 12.19 5.04
C TYR A 48 16.29 12.83 5.85
N GLY A 49 16.45 14.13 5.75
CA GLY A 49 17.48 14.85 6.47
C GLY A 49 17.33 14.83 7.99
N SER A 50 16.12 14.52 8.48
CA SER A 50 15.83 14.43 9.91
C SER A 50 16.01 13.03 10.47
N LEU A 51 16.33 12.05 9.64
CA LEU A 51 16.50 10.68 10.10
C LEU A 51 17.75 10.56 10.96
N ARG A 52 17.57 9.91 12.10
CA ARG A 52 18.65 9.71 13.07
C ARG A 52 19.26 8.32 13.02
N HIS A 53 18.54 7.38 12.38
CA HIS A 53 19.01 6.02 12.23
C HIS A 53 18.40 5.39 10.98
N ALA A 54 19.05 4.37 10.48
CA ALA A 54 18.69 3.70 9.24
C ALA A 54 18.30 2.24 9.46
N ASP A 55 17.81 1.90 10.65
CA ASP A 55 17.59 0.52 11.06
C ASP A 55 16.55 -0.19 10.19
N ASN A 56 15.55 0.52 9.69
CA ASN A 56 14.55 -0.10 8.83
C ASN A 56 13.95 0.94 7.90
N LEU A 57 14.74 1.37 6.94
CA LEU A 57 14.31 2.37 5.97
C LEU A 57 13.18 1.86 5.09
N ARG A 58 13.15 0.56 4.83
CA ARG A 58 12.04 -0.03 4.07
C ARG A 58 10.71 0.16 4.80
N ALA A 59 10.65 -0.18 6.07
CA ALA A 59 9.43 0.02 6.87
C ALA A 59 9.07 1.49 6.98
N TRP A 60 10.07 2.35 7.09
CA TRP A 60 9.86 3.78 7.17
C TRP A 60 9.19 4.34 5.91
N VAL A 61 9.72 4.01 4.73
CA VAL A 61 9.14 4.50 3.47
C VAL A 61 7.79 3.84 3.18
N MET A 62 7.62 2.58 3.53
CA MET A 62 6.34 1.90 3.37
C MET A 62 5.26 2.53 4.24
N THR A 63 5.62 3.04 5.42
CA THR A 63 4.68 3.78 6.26
C THR A 63 4.22 5.07 5.57
N ILE A 64 5.14 5.78 4.93
CA ILE A 64 4.80 6.98 4.15
C ILE A 64 3.88 6.60 2.98
N ALA A 65 4.25 5.57 2.23
CA ALA A 65 3.47 5.10 1.09
C ALA A 65 2.05 4.71 1.50
N ARG A 66 1.91 4.02 2.61
CA ARG A 66 0.60 3.62 3.15
C ARG A 66 -0.28 4.83 3.44
N ARG A 67 0.29 5.85 4.09
CA ARG A 67 -0.46 7.08 4.39
C ARG A 67 -0.87 7.82 3.13
N VAL A 68 0.01 7.88 2.15
CA VAL A 68 -0.29 8.50 0.86
C VAL A 68 -1.43 7.75 0.17
N ALA A 69 -1.37 6.42 0.15
CA ALA A 69 -2.41 5.59 -0.45
C ALA A 69 -3.77 5.80 0.22
N VAL A 70 -3.80 5.82 1.54
CA VAL A 70 -5.02 6.06 2.32
C VAL A 70 -5.60 7.43 2.00
N ASP A 71 -4.75 8.46 1.96
CA ASP A 71 -5.18 9.82 1.64
C ASP A 71 -5.76 9.93 0.22
N GLN A 72 -5.15 9.23 -0.73
CA GLN A 72 -5.66 9.22 -2.10
C GLN A 72 -7.01 8.52 -2.21
N LEU A 73 -7.20 7.44 -1.47
CA LEU A 73 -8.49 6.74 -1.43
C LEU A 73 -9.60 7.63 -0.85
N ARG A 74 -9.26 8.49 0.10
CA ARG A 74 -10.23 9.43 0.68
C ARG A 74 -10.63 10.54 -0.27
N ARG A 75 -9.69 11.01 -1.08
CA ARG A 75 -9.89 12.20 -1.91
C ARG A 75 -10.58 11.92 -3.22
N ARG A 76 -10.56 10.69 -3.69
CA ARG A 76 -10.96 10.39 -5.06
C ARG A 76 -12.17 9.49 -5.15
N GLU A 77 -13.02 9.81 -6.12
CA GLU A 77 -14.06 8.91 -6.58
C GLU A 77 -13.44 7.59 -7.04
N PRO A 78 -14.10 6.46 -6.76
CA PRO A 78 -13.61 5.18 -7.23
C PRO A 78 -13.59 5.10 -8.76
N SER A 79 -12.42 4.84 -9.31
CA SER A 79 -12.29 4.49 -10.73
C SER A 79 -12.27 2.98 -10.87
N PRO A 80 -12.77 2.45 -11.98
CA PRO A 80 -12.61 1.03 -12.25
C PRO A 80 -11.12 0.67 -12.25
N PRO A 81 -10.73 -0.43 -11.64
CA PRO A 81 -9.32 -0.82 -11.68
C PRO A 81 -8.92 -1.22 -13.09
N ASP A 82 -7.78 -0.71 -13.55
CA ASP A 82 -7.21 -1.16 -14.79
C ASP A 82 -6.63 -2.57 -14.61
N PRO A 83 -6.69 -3.39 -15.66
CA PRO A 83 -6.02 -4.68 -15.59
C PRO A 83 -4.51 -4.48 -15.44
N GLU A 84 -3.96 -5.04 -14.39
CA GLU A 84 -2.55 -4.92 -14.08
C GLU A 84 -1.73 -5.93 -14.84
N PRO A 85 -0.69 -5.52 -15.55
CA PRO A 85 0.27 -6.49 -16.07
C PRO A 85 1.03 -7.13 -14.91
N GLY A 86 1.38 -8.39 -15.04
CA GLY A 86 2.17 -9.08 -14.03
C GLY A 86 3.48 -8.36 -13.76
N THR A 87 3.89 -8.32 -12.52
CA THR A 87 5.18 -7.77 -12.12
C THR A 87 6.12 -8.90 -11.75
N ASP A 88 7.39 -8.76 -12.08
CA ASP A 88 8.38 -9.81 -11.85
C ASP A 88 8.85 -9.88 -10.40
N ALA A 89 8.75 -8.80 -9.65
CA ALA A 89 9.16 -8.78 -8.25
C ALA A 89 7.98 -9.15 -7.36
N ARG A 90 8.10 -10.24 -6.60
CA ARG A 90 7.01 -10.74 -5.75
C ARG A 90 7.38 -10.72 -4.27
N PRO A 91 6.98 -9.69 -3.52
CA PRO A 91 7.07 -9.73 -2.06
C PRO A 91 6.17 -10.85 -1.51
N ALA A 92 6.39 -11.22 -0.25
CA ALA A 92 5.68 -12.35 0.37
C ALA A 92 4.16 -12.28 0.30
N TYR A 93 3.58 -11.08 0.20
CA TYR A 93 2.13 -10.89 0.11
C TYR A 93 1.66 -10.54 -1.31
N ALA A 94 2.51 -10.75 -2.32
CA ALA A 94 2.14 -10.52 -3.71
C ALA A 94 0.97 -11.40 -4.14
N GLU A 95 0.95 -12.64 -3.66
CA GLU A 95 -0.14 -13.56 -3.95
C GLU A 95 -1.48 -13.03 -3.46
N LEU A 96 -1.50 -12.41 -2.28
CA LEU A 96 -2.72 -11.81 -1.75
C LEU A 96 -3.22 -10.70 -2.67
N GLY A 97 -2.32 -9.84 -3.16
CA GLY A 97 -2.66 -8.79 -4.10
C GLY A 97 -3.27 -9.34 -5.38
N GLU A 98 -2.64 -10.35 -5.97
CA GLU A 98 -3.14 -10.97 -7.20
C GLU A 98 -4.50 -11.64 -6.99
N LEU A 99 -4.66 -12.38 -5.91
CA LEU A 99 -5.93 -13.00 -5.58
C LEU A 99 -7.03 -11.96 -5.38
N ALA A 100 -6.68 -10.83 -4.79
CA ALA A 100 -7.62 -9.77 -4.48
C ALA A 100 -8.02 -8.94 -5.71
N ASP A 101 -7.24 -8.99 -6.79
CA ASP A 101 -7.49 -8.17 -7.99
C ASP A 101 -8.87 -8.43 -8.61
N ASP A 102 -9.39 -9.63 -8.47
CA ASP A 102 -10.71 -9.98 -9.02
C ASP A 102 -11.87 -9.64 -8.08
N LEU A 103 -11.58 -9.15 -6.89
CA LEU A 103 -12.62 -8.77 -5.94
C LEU A 103 -13.24 -7.43 -6.31
N PRO A 104 -14.52 -7.21 -5.94
CA PRO A 104 -15.08 -5.86 -6.01
C PRO A 104 -14.18 -4.88 -5.27
N ARG A 105 -14.13 -3.65 -5.75
CA ARG A 105 -13.18 -2.66 -5.26
C ARG A 105 -13.14 -2.51 -3.74
N LYS A 106 -14.29 -2.39 -3.10
CA LYS A 106 -14.34 -2.22 -1.64
C LYS A 106 -13.76 -3.42 -0.91
N GLU A 107 -14.09 -4.62 -1.37
CA GLU A 107 -13.55 -5.84 -0.79
C GLU A 107 -12.06 -5.96 -1.02
N ARG A 108 -11.61 -5.68 -2.24
CA ARG A 108 -10.20 -5.71 -2.60
C ARG A 108 -9.39 -4.76 -1.73
N VAL A 109 -9.79 -3.49 -1.68
CA VAL A 109 -9.07 -2.48 -0.90
C VAL A 109 -9.06 -2.84 0.57
N SER A 110 -10.21 -3.28 1.12
CA SER A 110 -10.28 -3.65 2.54
C SER A 110 -9.36 -4.82 2.88
N VAL A 111 -9.34 -5.85 2.04
CA VAL A 111 -8.48 -7.02 2.25
C VAL A 111 -7.00 -6.63 2.18
N VAL A 112 -6.62 -5.85 1.17
CA VAL A 112 -5.22 -5.43 1.01
C VAL A 112 -4.78 -4.52 2.14
N LEU A 113 -5.61 -3.55 2.54
CA LEU A 113 -5.26 -2.66 3.64
C LEU A 113 -5.20 -3.41 4.98
N ARG A 114 -6.08 -4.38 5.18
CA ARG A 114 -6.07 -5.15 6.43
C ARG A 114 -4.88 -6.09 6.54
N TYR A 115 -4.63 -6.88 5.51
CA TYR A 115 -3.61 -7.93 5.57
C TYR A 115 -2.27 -7.52 4.96
N GLY A 116 -2.27 -6.61 4.00
CA GLY A 116 -1.03 -6.12 3.41
C GLY A 116 -0.39 -4.98 4.18
N TYR A 117 -1.21 -4.09 4.75
CA TYR A 117 -0.74 -2.91 5.48
C TYR A 117 -1.02 -2.94 6.98
N ASP A 118 -1.68 -3.98 7.44
CA ASP A 118 -2.00 -4.17 8.87
C ASP A 118 -2.79 -3.00 9.47
N LEU A 119 -3.74 -2.44 8.71
CA LEU A 119 -4.59 -1.37 9.20
C LEU A 119 -5.76 -1.92 10.02
N SER A 120 -6.18 -1.16 11.03
CA SER A 120 -7.39 -1.47 11.77
C SER A 120 -8.63 -1.27 10.90
N TYR A 121 -9.73 -1.91 11.25
CA TYR A 121 -10.99 -1.70 10.53
C TYR A 121 -11.48 -0.27 10.64
N ALA A 122 -11.23 0.38 11.76
CA ALA A 122 -11.57 1.80 11.92
C ALA A 122 -10.80 2.66 10.92
N ALA A 123 -9.50 2.40 10.75
CA ALA A 123 -8.67 3.13 9.79
C ALA A 123 -9.10 2.85 8.35
N ILE A 124 -9.45 1.61 8.03
CA ILE A 124 -9.94 1.25 6.70
C ILE A 124 -11.27 1.95 6.41
N GLY A 125 -12.19 1.93 7.38
CA GLY A 125 -13.47 2.62 7.23
C GLY A 125 -13.28 4.11 6.98
N ALA A 126 -12.41 4.75 7.75
CA ALA A 126 -12.08 6.16 7.55
C ALA A 126 -11.49 6.43 6.16
N ALA A 127 -10.61 5.55 5.69
CA ALA A 127 -9.99 5.70 4.36
C ALA A 127 -11.01 5.59 3.23
N LEU A 128 -12.00 4.70 3.39
CA LEU A 128 -13.01 4.45 2.37
C LEU A 128 -14.27 5.31 2.52
N GLY A 129 -14.30 6.19 3.51
CA GLY A 129 -15.49 7.00 3.79
C GLY A 129 -16.66 6.17 4.31
N SER A 130 -16.37 5.07 5.01
CA SER A 130 -17.39 4.18 5.55
C SER A 130 -17.14 3.91 7.03
N SER A 131 -18.00 3.11 7.64
CA SER A 131 -17.88 2.77 9.05
C SER A 131 -16.88 1.64 9.29
N GLU A 132 -16.47 1.48 10.54
CA GLU A 132 -15.66 0.34 10.96
C GLU A 132 -16.35 -0.99 10.64
N ASP A 133 -17.66 -1.07 10.90
CA ASP A 133 -18.44 -2.28 10.62
C ASP A 133 -18.50 -2.57 9.13
N ALA A 134 -18.67 -1.54 8.31
CA ALA A 134 -18.66 -1.71 6.84
C ALA A 134 -17.31 -2.25 6.36
N ALA A 135 -16.21 -1.74 6.92
CA ALA A 135 -14.87 -2.22 6.59
C ALA A 135 -14.68 -3.69 7.00
N ARG A 136 -15.16 -4.05 8.18
CA ARG A 136 -15.11 -5.44 8.65
C ARG A 136 -15.91 -6.36 7.75
N GLN A 137 -17.11 -5.95 7.36
CA GLN A 137 -17.96 -6.73 6.46
C GLN A 137 -17.33 -6.88 5.07
N ALA A 138 -16.78 -5.80 4.52
CA ALA A 138 -16.13 -5.86 3.22
C ALA A 138 -14.91 -6.81 3.24
N THR A 139 -14.13 -6.75 4.30
CA THR A 139 -12.98 -7.65 4.48
C THR A 139 -13.45 -9.10 4.59
N SER A 140 -14.46 -9.36 5.40
CA SER A 140 -15.01 -10.73 5.56
C SER A 140 -15.59 -11.27 4.27
N SER A 141 -16.32 -10.45 3.53
CA SER A 141 -16.88 -10.85 2.21
C SER A 141 -15.77 -11.16 1.22
N GLY A 142 -14.74 -10.31 1.20
CA GLY A 142 -13.59 -10.52 0.33
C GLY A 142 -12.87 -11.82 0.62
N VAL A 143 -12.62 -12.10 1.90
CA VAL A 143 -11.98 -13.35 2.31
C VAL A 143 -12.82 -14.56 1.92
N ARG A 144 -14.15 -14.50 2.09
CA ARG A 144 -15.02 -15.60 1.69
C ARG A 144 -14.97 -15.88 0.19
N ARG A 145 -14.94 -14.82 -0.63
CA ARG A 145 -14.82 -14.98 -2.09
C ARG A 145 -13.49 -15.62 -2.47
N LEU A 146 -12.41 -15.19 -1.82
CA LEU A 146 -11.09 -15.77 -2.05
C LEU A 146 -11.05 -17.25 -1.70
N ARG A 147 -11.62 -17.63 -0.56
CA ARG A 147 -11.67 -19.03 -0.14
C ARG A 147 -12.43 -19.90 -1.13
N ARG A 148 -13.52 -19.41 -1.67
CA ARG A 148 -14.29 -20.15 -2.67
C ARG A 148 -13.49 -20.43 -3.93
N ARG A 149 -12.65 -19.48 -4.33
CA ARG A 149 -11.81 -19.66 -5.52
C ARG A 149 -10.66 -20.62 -5.29
N MET A 150 -10.20 -20.73 -4.06
CA MET A 150 -9.07 -21.60 -3.72
C MET A 150 -9.48 -23.06 -3.51
N GLN A 151 -10.76 -23.36 -3.53
CA GLN A 151 -11.26 -24.72 -3.41
C GLN A 151 -11.31 -25.44 -4.74
#